data_90383f7da8d233f3395fad1129e85baf
#
_entry.id   90383f7da8d233f3395fad1129e85baf
#
_cell.length_a   1.000
_cell.length_b   1.000
_cell.length_c   1.000
_cell.angle_alpha   90.00
_cell.angle_beta   90.00
_cell.angle_gamma   90.00
#
_symmetry.space_group_name_H-M   'P 1'
#
loop_
_entity.id
_entity.type
_entity.pdbx_description
1 polymer ?
#
loop_
_entity_poly.entity_id
_entity_poly.type
_entity_poly.pdbx_seq_one_letter_code
_entity_poly.pdbx_strand_id
1 'polypeptide(L)'
;MKKLIFVILSVAVLCSCGAGKNVDVSKAILGDWEIVEAGGTAVESGFDKATISFDGKGGVHGNTSINYFFGEYSLKGDGIKFGNIGLTKMLGPTPDVEKAVVDGLNTGVKVKFEDNDNAVVLSKDGTEVLKLKRTELKEDENDGTPVESAGEPVATDQQTEVVK
;
A
#
# COMPACT_ATOMS: atom_id res chain seq x y z
N MET A 1 27.62 12.48 -63.05
CA MET A 1 26.84 13.33 -62.10
C MET A 1 25.76 12.45 -61.51
N LYS A 2 26.02 11.87 -60.33
CA LYS A 2 25.08 10.96 -59.63
C LYS A 2 24.29 11.80 -58.61
N LYS A 3 23.00 11.95 -58.82
CA LYS A 3 22.08 12.66 -57.92
C LYS A 3 21.76 11.73 -56.73
N LEU A 4 22.26 12.05 -55.57
CA LEU A 4 21.86 11.40 -54.30
C LEU A 4 20.51 11.97 -53.89
N ILE A 5 19.49 11.12 -53.89
CA ILE A 5 18.16 11.47 -53.34
C ILE A 5 18.21 11.09 -51.87
N PHE A 6 18.24 12.05 -50.97
CA PHE A 6 18.03 11.87 -49.56
C PHE A 6 16.53 11.70 -49.31
N VAL A 7 16.13 10.46 -49.01
CA VAL A 7 14.79 10.17 -48.51
C VAL A 7 14.84 10.44 -47.00
N ILE A 8 14.26 11.56 -46.58
CA ILE A 8 14.05 11.88 -45.16
C ILE A 8 12.83 11.08 -44.71
N LEU A 9 13.10 9.96 -44.01
CA LEU A 9 12.07 9.16 -43.33
C LEU A 9 11.68 9.92 -42.04
N SER A 10 10.64 10.74 -42.12
CA SER A 10 10.05 11.40 -40.93
C SER A 10 9.34 10.35 -40.09
N VAL A 11 10.01 9.96 -39.01
CA VAL A 11 9.37 9.16 -37.94
C VAL A 11 8.37 10.06 -37.22
N ALA A 12 7.10 9.93 -37.54
CA ALA A 12 6.03 10.51 -36.75
C ALA A 12 5.98 9.77 -35.39
N VAL A 13 6.57 10.38 -34.38
CA VAL A 13 6.35 9.95 -32.99
C VAL A 13 4.89 10.26 -32.67
N LEU A 14 4.06 9.24 -32.73
CA LEU A 14 2.70 9.32 -32.20
C LEU A 14 2.83 9.40 -30.69
N CYS A 15 2.88 10.64 -30.18
CA CYS A 15 2.67 10.92 -28.79
C CYS A 15 1.23 10.52 -28.48
N SER A 16 1.04 9.26 -28.05
CA SER A 16 -0.23 8.80 -27.50
C SER A 16 -0.46 9.52 -26.18
N CYS A 17 -1.02 10.74 -26.25
CA CYS A 17 -1.67 11.34 -25.11
C CYS A 17 -2.85 10.45 -24.73
N GLY A 18 -2.64 9.50 -23.86
CA GLY A 18 -3.72 8.81 -23.17
C GLY A 18 -4.56 9.87 -22.49
N ALA A 19 -5.77 10.13 -23.02
CA ALA A 19 -6.76 10.95 -22.36
C ALA A 19 -6.98 10.33 -20.97
N GLY A 20 -6.47 11.02 -19.93
CA GLY A 20 -6.60 10.58 -18.55
C GLY A 20 -8.09 10.42 -18.25
N LYS A 21 -8.55 9.19 -18.04
CA LYS A 21 -9.85 8.95 -17.43
C LYS A 21 -9.88 9.75 -16.15
N ASN A 22 -10.95 10.49 -15.89
CA ASN A 22 -11.18 11.10 -14.59
C ASN A 22 -11.43 9.98 -13.59
N VAL A 23 -10.35 9.48 -12.99
CA VAL A 23 -10.41 8.45 -11.96
C VAL A 23 -10.94 9.09 -10.68
N ASP A 24 -12.00 8.51 -10.13
CA ASP A 24 -12.48 8.91 -8.80
C ASP A 24 -11.48 8.38 -7.76
N VAL A 25 -10.53 9.24 -7.37
CA VAL A 25 -9.46 8.91 -6.42
C VAL A 25 -10.01 8.32 -5.14
N SER A 26 -11.17 8.80 -4.66
CA SER A 26 -11.76 8.38 -3.39
C SER A 26 -12.22 6.91 -3.39
N LYS A 27 -12.50 6.37 -4.57
CA LYS A 27 -12.87 4.95 -4.73
C LYS A 27 -11.70 4.11 -5.19
N ALA A 28 -10.93 4.63 -6.13
CA ALA A 28 -9.86 3.87 -6.77
C ALA A 28 -8.68 3.59 -5.81
N ILE A 29 -8.46 4.44 -4.79
CA ILE A 29 -7.38 4.24 -3.83
C ILE A 29 -7.69 3.15 -2.79
N LEU A 30 -8.98 2.81 -2.58
CA LEU A 30 -9.39 1.86 -1.55
C LEU A 30 -8.79 0.47 -1.77
N GLY A 31 -8.54 -0.23 -0.66
CA GLY A 31 -8.02 -1.59 -0.64
C GLY A 31 -6.54 -1.67 -0.34
N ASP A 32 -5.93 -2.79 -0.71
CA ASP A 32 -4.60 -3.20 -0.29
C ASP A 32 -3.58 -2.98 -1.41
N TRP A 33 -2.44 -2.44 -1.04
CA TRP A 33 -1.36 -2.09 -1.94
C TRP A 33 -0.02 -2.55 -1.37
N GLU A 34 0.84 -3.07 -2.24
CA GLU A 34 2.26 -3.27 -1.95
C GLU A 34 3.03 -1.97 -2.25
N ILE A 35 3.88 -1.52 -1.35
CA ILE A 35 4.77 -0.38 -1.57
C ILE A 35 6.01 -0.92 -2.30
N VAL A 36 6.14 -0.59 -3.58
CA VAL A 36 7.22 -1.11 -4.44
C VAL A 36 8.40 -0.15 -4.57
N GLU A 37 8.17 1.15 -4.37
CA GLU A 37 9.21 2.17 -4.32
C GLU A 37 8.94 3.18 -3.20
N ALA A 38 9.99 3.63 -2.52
CA ALA A 38 9.94 4.70 -1.53
C ALA A 38 11.14 5.62 -1.70
N GLY A 39 10.89 6.94 -1.80
CA GLY A 39 11.93 7.93 -2.03
C GLY A 39 12.74 7.73 -3.33
N GLY A 40 12.13 7.16 -4.36
CA GLY A 40 12.77 6.86 -5.65
C GLY A 40 13.66 5.61 -5.65
N THR A 41 13.60 4.80 -4.60
CA THR A 41 14.35 3.54 -4.50
C THR A 41 13.37 2.37 -4.37
N ALA A 42 13.67 1.27 -5.06
CA ALA A 42 12.91 0.03 -4.94
C ALA A 42 12.93 -0.47 -3.49
N VAL A 43 11.77 -0.89 -3.01
CA VAL A 43 11.62 -1.40 -1.65
C VAL A 43 11.99 -2.86 -1.58
N GLU A 44 13.02 -3.16 -0.79
CA GLU A 44 13.39 -4.53 -0.45
C GLU A 44 12.57 -5.00 0.75
N SER A 45 12.21 -6.28 0.76
CA SER A 45 11.51 -6.87 1.89
C SER A 45 12.45 -7.01 3.09
N GLY A 46 12.02 -6.55 4.26
CA GLY A 46 12.68 -6.78 5.53
C GLY A 46 12.19 -8.08 6.18
N PHE A 47 11.41 -7.97 7.26
CA PHE A 47 10.71 -9.12 7.84
C PHE A 47 9.49 -9.51 7.01
N ASP A 48 8.81 -8.51 6.43
CA ASP A 48 7.62 -8.66 5.59
C ASP A 48 7.72 -7.75 4.35
N LYS A 49 6.75 -7.87 3.45
CA LYS A 49 6.54 -6.90 2.39
C LYS A 49 6.05 -5.57 2.95
N ALA A 50 6.54 -4.47 2.40
CA ALA A 50 5.97 -3.17 2.73
C ALA A 50 4.59 -3.03 2.08
N THR A 51 3.59 -2.68 2.87
CA THR A 51 2.18 -2.60 2.43
C THR A 51 1.49 -1.37 2.98
N ILE A 52 0.42 -0.95 2.31
CA ILE A 52 -0.49 0.10 2.77
C ILE A 52 -1.90 -0.24 2.35
N SER A 53 -2.85 -0.10 3.28
CA SER A 53 -4.27 -0.34 3.07
C SER A 53 -5.07 0.91 3.39
N PHE A 54 -6.03 1.24 2.52
CA PHE A 54 -6.94 2.36 2.70
C PHE A 54 -8.36 1.85 2.91
N ASP A 55 -8.97 2.20 4.03
CA ASP A 55 -10.38 1.92 4.26
C ASP A 55 -11.29 3.03 3.71
N GLY A 56 -12.57 2.74 3.55
CA GLY A 56 -13.56 3.72 3.07
C GLY A 56 -13.97 4.76 4.11
N LYS A 57 -13.36 4.76 5.30
CA LYS A 57 -13.71 5.64 6.43
C LYS A 57 -12.62 6.65 6.76
N GLY A 58 -11.53 6.66 6.01
CA GLY A 58 -10.38 7.53 6.21
C GLY A 58 -9.29 6.93 7.10
N GLY A 59 -9.38 5.66 7.43
CA GLY A 59 -8.33 4.92 8.12
C GLY A 59 -7.29 4.38 7.15
N VAL A 60 -6.03 4.40 7.56
CA VAL A 60 -4.89 3.83 6.84
C VAL A 60 -4.07 2.97 7.78
N HIS A 61 -3.61 1.83 7.28
CA HIS A 61 -2.70 0.96 8.01
C HIS A 61 -1.80 0.19 7.04
N GLY A 62 -0.75 -0.42 7.57
CA GLY A 62 0.17 -1.20 6.75
C GLY A 62 1.43 -1.62 7.48
N ASN A 63 2.42 -1.99 6.69
CA ASN A 63 3.73 -2.45 7.15
C ASN A 63 4.84 -1.70 6.38
N THR A 64 5.86 -1.24 7.09
CA THR A 64 7.02 -0.56 6.50
C THR A 64 8.13 -1.51 6.03
N SER A 65 7.88 -2.81 5.98
CA SER A 65 8.78 -3.96 5.89
C SER A 65 9.39 -4.42 7.23
N ILE A 66 9.32 -3.59 8.28
CA ILE A 66 9.80 -3.90 9.63
C ILE A 66 8.68 -3.70 10.63
N ASN A 67 8.04 -2.53 10.59
CA ASN A 67 7.09 -2.08 11.59
C ASN A 67 5.69 -1.92 10.99
N TYR A 68 4.68 -2.23 11.78
CA TYR A 68 3.30 -1.91 11.46
C TYR A 68 3.04 -0.44 11.73
N PHE A 69 2.27 0.19 10.84
CA PHE A 69 1.76 1.54 11.05
C PHE A 69 0.24 1.58 10.92
N PHE A 70 -0.36 2.57 11.55
CA PHE A 70 -1.78 2.89 11.45
C PHE A 70 -1.97 4.39 11.61
N GLY A 71 -3.04 4.92 11.06
CA GLY A 71 -3.35 6.33 11.14
C GLY A 71 -4.59 6.69 10.34
N GLU A 72 -4.65 7.94 9.93
CA GLU A 72 -5.75 8.50 9.18
C GLU A 72 -5.26 9.09 7.86
N TYR A 73 -6.15 9.15 6.87
CA TYR A 73 -5.91 9.91 5.66
C TYR A 73 -7.12 10.77 5.29
N SER A 74 -6.88 11.82 4.53
CA SER A 74 -7.94 12.66 3.95
C SER A 74 -7.61 12.98 2.50
N LEU A 75 -8.65 13.04 1.67
CA LEU A 75 -8.55 13.33 0.24
C LEU A 75 -9.19 14.69 -0.08
N LYS A 76 -8.53 15.44 -0.97
CA LYS A 76 -9.10 16.64 -1.57
C LYS A 76 -8.70 16.69 -3.04
N GLY A 77 -9.63 16.28 -3.93
CA GLY A 77 -9.32 16.08 -5.35
C GLY A 77 -8.29 14.98 -5.54
N ASP A 78 -7.16 15.28 -6.15
CA ASP A 78 -6.01 14.40 -6.31
C ASP A 78 -5.00 14.47 -5.15
N GLY A 79 -5.26 15.31 -4.16
CA GLY A 79 -4.40 15.46 -2.99
C GLY A 79 -4.78 14.52 -1.86
N ILE A 80 -3.78 13.85 -1.28
CA ILE A 80 -3.90 13.03 -0.08
C ILE A 80 -3.03 13.60 1.03
N LYS A 81 -3.55 13.56 2.26
CA LYS A 81 -2.80 13.88 3.47
C LYS A 81 -2.98 12.76 4.47
N PHE A 82 -1.87 12.35 5.04
CA PHE A 82 -1.86 11.43 6.17
C PHE A 82 -1.76 12.20 7.48
N GLY A 83 -2.31 11.63 8.54
CA GLY A 83 -2.31 12.20 9.88
C GLY A 83 -2.34 11.13 10.95
N ASN A 84 -1.93 11.50 12.17
CA ASN A 84 -1.96 10.64 13.35
C ASN A 84 -1.28 9.27 13.14
N ILE A 85 -0.17 9.24 12.37
CA ILE A 85 0.53 7.99 12.08
C ILE A 85 1.22 7.49 13.34
N GLY A 86 0.74 6.35 13.85
CA GLY A 86 1.38 5.53 14.87
C GLY A 86 2.22 4.43 14.23
N LEU A 87 3.31 4.03 14.88
CA LEU A 87 4.24 3.02 14.39
C LEU A 87 4.69 2.12 15.55
N THR A 88 4.78 0.81 15.33
CA THR A 88 5.50 -0.09 16.25
C THR A 88 7.00 0.22 16.20
N LYS A 89 7.78 -0.29 17.16
CA LYS A 89 9.21 -0.01 17.26
C LYS A 89 10.00 -1.31 17.37
N MET A 90 10.13 -2.03 16.27
CA MET A 90 11.03 -3.16 16.14
C MET A 90 12.30 -2.72 15.41
N LEU A 91 13.43 -3.34 15.72
CA LEU A 91 14.65 -3.20 14.92
C LEU A 91 14.63 -4.27 13.82
N GLY A 92 15.00 -3.88 12.60
CA GLY A 92 14.97 -4.78 11.46
C GLY A 92 16.09 -4.52 10.45
N PRO A 93 16.16 -5.34 9.39
CA PRO A 93 17.29 -5.31 8.45
C PRO A 93 17.22 -4.13 7.45
N THR A 94 16.08 -3.47 7.28
CA THR A 94 15.86 -2.43 6.25
C THR A 94 15.44 -1.08 6.84
N PRO A 95 16.23 -0.46 7.76
CA PRO A 95 15.84 0.79 8.42
C PRO A 95 15.71 1.98 7.45
N ASP A 96 16.45 1.97 6.35
CA ASP A 96 16.38 3.03 5.34
C ASP A 96 15.07 2.96 4.55
N VAL A 97 14.57 1.75 4.26
CA VAL A 97 13.26 1.53 3.65
C VAL A 97 12.16 2.03 4.57
N GLU A 98 12.19 1.62 5.85
CA GLU A 98 11.22 2.11 6.84
C GLU A 98 11.20 3.64 6.88
N LYS A 99 12.39 4.25 6.98
CA LYS A 99 12.50 5.71 6.99
C LYS A 99 11.88 6.34 5.76
N ALA A 100 12.17 5.83 4.56
CA ALA A 100 11.63 6.35 3.32
C ALA A 100 10.10 6.23 3.22
N VAL A 101 9.52 5.12 3.68
CA VAL A 101 8.08 4.92 3.75
C VAL A 101 7.46 5.92 4.73
N VAL A 102 8.00 6.05 5.94
CA VAL A 102 7.49 6.98 6.96
C VAL A 102 7.59 8.43 6.49
N ASP A 103 8.70 8.82 5.85
CA ASP A 103 8.87 10.16 5.27
C ASP A 103 7.81 10.42 4.19
N GLY A 104 7.51 9.43 3.35
CA GLY A 104 6.44 9.50 2.36
C GLY A 104 5.06 9.72 2.98
N LEU A 105 4.75 9.01 4.06
CA LEU A 105 3.48 9.15 4.80
C LEU A 105 3.36 10.50 5.52
N ASN A 106 4.46 11.11 5.94
CA ASN A 106 4.46 12.38 6.65
C ASN A 106 4.34 13.61 5.74
N THR A 107 4.18 13.43 4.44
CA THR A 107 4.07 14.52 3.48
C THR A 107 2.65 14.66 2.93
N GLY A 108 2.23 15.88 2.57
CA GLY A 108 1.08 16.09 1.72
C GLY A 108 1.47 15.76 0.28
N VAL A 109 0.75 14.88 -0.38
CA VAL A 109 1.12 14.33 -1.69
C VAL A 109 -0.03 14.40 -2.67
N LYS A 110 0.29 14.30 -3.96
CA LYS A 110 -0.67 14.08 -5.04
C LYS A 110 -0.72 12.61 -5.39
N VAL A 111 -1.92 12.14 -5.72
CA VAL A 111 -2.20 10.77 -6.15
C VAL A 111 -2.35 10.75 -7.66
N LYS A 112 -1.65 9.84 -8.32
CA LYS A 112 -1.81 9.55 -9.74
C LYS A 112 -1.93 8.04 -9.93
N PHE A 113 -2.92 7.61 -10.69
CA PHE A 113 -3.09 6.21 -11.06
C PHE A 113 -2.39 5.91 -12.37
N GLU A 114 -1.79 4.73 -12.43
CA GLU A 114 -1.10 4.19 -13.60
C GLU A 114 -1.56 2.73 -13.83
N ASP A 115 -1.21 2.18 -14.98
CA ASP A 115 -1.46 0.77 -15.32
C ASP A 115 -2.92 0.33 -15.09
N ASN A 116 -3.88 1.08 -15.69
CA ASN A 116 -5.32 0.83 -15.54
C ASN A 116 -5.79 0.74 -14.07
N ASP A 117 -5.33 1.64 -13.23
CA ASP A 117 -5.64 1.75 -11.80
C ASP A 117 -5.03 0.64 -10.91
N ASN A 118 -4.10 -0.15 -11.45
CA ASN A 118 -3.36 -1.17 -10.67
C ASN A 118 -2.06 -0.65 -10.03
N ALA A 119 -1.65 0.56 -10.38
CA ALA A 119 -0.52 1.23 -9.74
C ALA A 119 -0.90 2.65 -9.33
N VAL A 120 -0.35 3.10 -8.22
CA VAL A 120 -0.54 4.45 -7.67
C VAL A 120 0.82 5.06 -7.42
N VAL A 121 1.00 6.28 -7.92
CA VAL A 121 2.17 7.11 -7.60
C VAL A 121 1.72 8.22 -6.69
N LEU A 122 2.32 8.29 -5.50
CA LEU A 122 2.20 9.41 -4.60
C LEU A 122 3.38 10.34 -4.82
N SER A 123 3.11 11.60 -5.12
CA SER A 123 4.16 12.58 -5.45
C SER A 123 4.00 13.88 -4.65
N LYS A 124 5.15 14.51 -4.35
CA LYS A 124 5.23 15.84 -3.75
C LYS A 124 6.07 16.74 -4.64
N ASP A 125 5.53 17.89 -5.03
CA ASP A 125 6.22 18.88 -5.87
C ASP A 125 6.81 18.26 -7.15
N GLY A 126 6.13 17.28 -7.74
CA GLY A 126 6.57 16.56 -8.94
C GLY A 126 7.60 15.45 -8.70
N THR A 127 8.03 15.25 -7.44
CA THR A 127 8.92 14.15 -7.06
C THR A 127 8.09 12.97 -6.54
N GLU A 128 8.33 11.78 -7.06
CA GLU A 128 7.69 10.56 -6.57
C GLU A 128 8.20 10.23 -5.17
N VAL A 129 7.29 10.04 -4.22
CA VAL A 129 7.62 9.71 -2.83
C VAL A 129 7.29 8.27 -2.50
N LEU A 130 6.18 7.74 -3.01
CA LEU A 130 5.81 6.33 -2.90
C LEU A 130 5.22 5.85 -4.22
N LYS A 131 5.55 4.63 -4.61
CA LYS A 131 4.88 3.91 -5.68
C LYS A 131 4.26 2.64 -5.13
N LEU A 132 2.99 2.48 -5.43
CA LEU A 132 2.17 1.39 -4.91
C LEU A 132 1.71 0.52 -6.07
N LYS A 133 1.66 -0.78 -5.85
CA LYS A 133 1.07 -1.76 -6.76
C LYS A 133 -0.09 -2.43 -6.05
N ARG A 134 -1.23 -2.59 -6.72
CA ARG A 134 -2.38 -3.28 -6.14
C ARG A 134 -1.99 -4.71 -5.80
N THR A 135 -2.27 -5.11 -4.56
CA THR A 135 -2.11 -6.49 -4.15
C THR A 135 -3.26 -7.29 -4.76
N GLU A 136 -2.96 -8.34 -5.50
CA GLU A 136 -3.98 -9.32 -5.85
C GLU A 136 -4.42 -9.96 -4.54
N LEU A 137 -5.68 -9.77 -4.19
CA LEU A 137 -6.29 -10.55 -3.12
C LEU A 137 -6.13 -12.01 -3.52
N LYS A 138 -5.28 -12.76 -2.82
CA LYS A 138 -5.46 -14.18 -2.77
C LYS A 138 -6.84 -14.34 -2.14
N GLU A 139 -7.83 -14.75 -2.94
CA GLU A 139 -9.01 -15.38 -2.39
C GLU A 139 -8.43 -16.54 -1.57
N ASP A 140 -8.38 -16.35 -0.24
CA ASP A 140 -8.14 -17.46 0.66
C ASP A 140 -9.23 -18.46 0.31
N GLU A 141 -8.83 -19.56 -0.31
CA GLU A 141 -9.69 -20.73 -0.41
C GLU A 141 -10.10 -21.01 1.03
N ASN A 142 -11.30 -20.54 1.35
CA ASN A 142 -11.98 -20.92 2.56
C ASN A 142 -12.27 -22.41 2.41
N ASP A 143 -11.25 -23.23 2.71
CA ASP A 143 -11.43 -24.65 3.01
C ASP A 143 -12.34 -24.69 4.23
N GLY A 144 -13.62 -24.86 3.93
CA GLY A 144 -14.70 -24.91 4.89
C GLY A 144 -14.62 -26.15 5.78
N THR A 145 -13.55 -26.27 6.55
CA THR A 145 -13.52 -27.19 7.68
C THR A 145 -14.18 -26.49 8.87
N PRO A 146 -15.36 -26.97 9.31
CA PRO A 146 -15.97 -26.47 10.54
C PRO A 146 -15.02 -26.79 11.70
N VAL A 147 -14.51 -25.78 12.37
CA VAL A 147 -13.88 -25.97 13.68
C VAL A 147 -14.97 -26.40 14.65
N GLU A 148 -15.07 -27.72 14.86
CA GLU A 148 -15.90 -28.31 15.89
C GLU A 148 -15.39 -27.80 17.24
N SER A 149 -16.19 -26.94 17.86
CA SER A 149 -15.91 -26.38 19.18
C SER A 149 -16.22 -27.49 20.21
N ALA A 150 -15.20 -28.25 20.57
CA ALA A 150 -15.26 -29.11 21.74
C ALA A 150 -15.20 -28.24 23.00
N GLY A 151 -16.36 -27.79 23.45
CA GLY A 151 -16.54 -27.21 24.77
C GLY A 151 -16.60 -28.35 25.78
N GLU A 152 -15.52 -28.64 26.47
CA GLU A 152 -15.59 -29.46 27.70
C GLU A 152 -15.98 -28.56 28.88
N PRO A 153 -16.98 -28.94 29.67
CA PRO A 153 -17.32 -28.26 30.91
C PRO A 153 -16.33 -28.67 32.02
N VAL A 154 -15.57 -27.71 32.50
CA VAL A 154 -14.75 -27.87 33.71
C VAL A 154 -15.70 -28.02 34.91
N ALA A 155 -15.79 -29.23 35.47
CA ALA A 155 -16.47 -29.50 36.72
C ALA A 155 -15.67 -28.91 37.88
N THR A 156 -16.26 -27.93 38.54
CA THR A 156 -15.76 -27.39 39.80
C THR A 156 -16.18 -28.30 40.94
N ASP A 157 -15.26 -29.09 41.47
CA ASP A 157 -15.47 -29.84 42.70
C ASP A 157 -15.06 -28.95 43.89
N GLN A 158 -16.06 -28.48 44.63
CA GLN A 158 -15.87 -27.81 45.91
C GLN A 158 -16.01 -28.84 47.02
N GLN A 159 -14.90 -29.31 47.55
CA GLN A 159 -14.91 -30.02 48.84
C GLN A 159 -14.74 -29.01 49.97
N THR A 160 -15.84 -28.84 50.69
CA THR A 160 -15.87 -28.12 51.97
C THR A 160 -15.48 -29.10 53.07
N GLU A 161 -14.30 -28.97 53.65
CA GLU A 161 -13.92 -29.71 54.84
C GLU A 161 -14.14 -28.83 56.09
N VAL A 162 -15.12 -29.22 56.89
CA VAL A 162 -15.40 -28.65 58.22
C VAL A 162 -14.60 -29.43 59.25
N VAL A 163 -13.64 -28.78 59.90
CA VAL A 163 -12.95 -29.32 61.09
C VAL A 163 -13.51 -28.67 62.34
N LYS A 164 -13.76 -29.50 63.26
CA LYS A 164 -14.37 -29.33 64.58
C LYS A 164 -13.43 -28.71 65.60
#